data_f1b370f1b0bcd3d16c029a2d6b27a3bd
#
_entry.id   f1b370f1b0bcd3d16c029a2d6b27a3bd
#
_cell.length_a   1.000
_cell.length_b   1.000
_cell.length_c   1.000
_cell.angle_alpha   90.00
_cell.angle_beta   90.00
_cell.angle_gamma   90.00
#
_symmetry.space_group_name_H-M   'P 1'
#
loop_
_entity.id
_entity.type
_entity.pdbx_description
1 polymer ?
#
loop_
_entity_poly.entity_id
_entity_poly.type
_entity_poly.pdbx_seq_one_letter_code
_entity_poly.pdbx_strand_id
1 'polypeptide(L)'
;MSHFFGCDESWLQFGIGKPFSTKRQSSFHQVVDVVDFCTTPDDGYDKVSEVLFIRNDSTAGEIIIVKVFDSYHCQVYQTSLHLSEVVGATGTHYRAVLTLVLEAFYRSQWKMKVRSYLVKPAMYETLIGGEHNALRTLARYQFSTWMDDIWDRSMYVKDTIKYWQAWQDLCFAIASDIEVDKRMKKDKTMIENGSHEAVTLLNERFYRFFG
;
A
#
# COMPACT_ATOMS: atom_id res chain seq x y z
N MET A 1 9.66 13.68 24.33
CA MET A 1 10.51 12.46 24.29
C MET A 1 9.95 11.36 23.41
N SER A 2 8.67 11.07 23.45
CA SER A 2 7.99 10.06 22.60
C SER A 2 8.24 10.28 21.11
N HIS A 3 8.14 11.52 20.65
CA HIS A 3 8.40 11.89 19.25
C HIS A 3 9.84 11.61 18.83
N PHE A 4 10.82 11.73 19.73
CA PHE A 4 12.23 11.44 19.42
C PHE A 4 12.48 9.94 19.20
N PHE A 5 11.78 9.08 19.92
CA PHE A 5 11.93 7.63 19.81
C PHE A 5 10.97 6.98 18.80
N GLY A 6 10.01 7.73 18.24
CA GLY A 6 9.01 7.23 17.32
C GLY A 6 8.10 6.17 17.94
N CYS A 7 7.89 6.20 19.25
CA CYS A 7 7.06 5.26 19.98
C CYS A 7 5.91 5.96 20.72
N ASP A 8 4.89 5.17 21.09
CA ASP A 8 3.73 5.66 21.83
C ASP A 8 4.12 6.28 23.18
N GLU A 9 3.54 7.43 23.50
CA GLU A 9 3.89 8.17 24.70
C GLU A 9 3.44 7.45 25.99
N SER A 10 2.25 6.86 25.98
CA SER A 10 1.72 6.13 27.13
C SER A 10 2.56 4.89 27.42
N TRP A 11 3.07 4.24 26.35
CA TRP A 11 3.99 3.13 26.52
C TRP A 11 5.33 3.60 27.10
N LEU A 12 5.89 4.71 26.58
CA LEU A 12 7.18 5.21 27.04
C LEU A 12 7.13 5.68 28.50
N GLN A 13 6.05 6.31 28.94
CA GLN A 13 5.94 6.87 30.28
C GLN A 13 5.43 5.85 31.31
N PHE A 14 4.53 4.96 30.92
CA PHE A 14 3.77 4.13 31.86
C PHE A 14 3.83 2.63 31.54
N GLY A 15 4.43 2.22 30.43
CA GLY A 15 4.43 0.83 29.96
C GLY A 15 3.03 0.35 29.53
N ILE A 16 2.10 1.27 29.26
CA ILE A 16 0.72 0.94 28.89
C ILE A 16 0.59 0.88 27.37
N GLY A 17 -0.01 -0.20 26.85
CA GLY A 17 -0.20 -0.41 25.43
C GLY A 17 1.03 -1.02 24.74
N LYS A 18 1.29 -0.62 23.50
CA LYS A 18 2.40 -1.10 22.67
C LYS A 18 3.26 0.05 22.19
N PRO A 19 4.58 -0.17 22.01
CA PRO A 19 5.49 0.90 21.60
C PRO A 19 5.18 1.48 20.23
N PHE A 20 4.66 0.66 19.30
CA PHE A 20 4.40 1.08 17.92
C PHE A 20 2.96 0.70 17.53
N SER A 21 1.99 1.46 18.04
CA SER A 21 0.58 1.17 17.84
C SER A 21 0.22 1.12 16.35
N THR A 22 -0.55 0.09 15.97
CA THR A 22 -1.10 -0.05 14.62
C THR A 22 -2.48 0.58 14.57
N LYS A 23 -2.72 1.41 13.57
CA LYS A 23 -4.02 2.03 13.32
C LYS A 23 -4.83 1.18 12.33
N ARG A 24 -6.14 1.40 12.26
CA ARG A 24 -7.04 0.79 11.27
C ARG A 24 -7.58 1.84 10.32
N GLN A 25 -7.62 1.50 9.02
CA GLN A 25 -8.18 2.33 7.97
C GLN A 25 -9.00 1.44 7.02
N SER A 26 -10.30 1.65 6.97
CA SER A 26 -11.21 0.78 6.21
C SER A 26 -12.04 1.49 5.13
N SER A 27 -12.01 2.83 5.08
CA SER A 27 -12.90 3.61 4.19
C SER A 27 -12.22 3.93 2.85
N PHE A 28 -11.94 2.90 2.06
CA PHE A 28 -11.33 3.04 0.74
C PHE A 28 -12.33 2.64 -0.35
N HIS A 29 -13.03 3.61 -0.92
CA HIS A 29 -14.03 3.36 -1.96
C HIS A 29 -13.55 3.74 -3.36
N GLN A 30 -12.56 4.59 -3.48
CA GLN A 30 -12.06 5.12 -4.74
C GLN A 30 -10.53 5.18 -4.75
N VAL A 31 -9.96 5.23 -5.94
CA VAL A 31 -8.51 5.36 -6.12
C VAL A 31 -7.97 6.61 -5.42
N VAL A 32 -8.68 7.73 -5.53
CA VAL A 32 -8.28 9.01 -4.92
C VAL A 32 -8.26 8.94 -3.40
N ASP A 33 -9.20 8.20 -2.76
CA ASP A 33 -9.24 8.07 -1.29
C ASP A 33 -7.97 7.40 -0.77
N VAL A 34 -7.51 6.33 -1.45
CA VAL A 34 -6.29 5.61 -1.06
C VAL A 34 -5.05 6.48 -1.29
N VAL A 35 -4.97 7.15 -2.43
CA VAL A 35 -3.86 8.05 -2.76
C VAL A 35 -3.78 9.20 -1.78
N ASP A 36 -4.91 9.83 -1.49
CA ASP A 36 -5.00 10.92 -0.51
C ASP A 36 -4.54 10.45 0.86
N PHE A 37 -5.05 9.31 1.33
CA PHE A 37 -4.64 8.71 2.58
C PHE A 37 -3.13 8.42 2.62
N CYS A 38 -2.58 7.80 1.58
CA CYS A 38 -1.17 7.42 1.54
C CYS A 38 -0.23 8.62 1.59
N THR A 39 -0.63 9.76 1.02
CA THR A 39 0.24 10.92 0.83
C THR A 39 -0.08 12.09 1.77
N THR A 40 -1.17 12.02 2.55
CA THR A 40 -1.45 12.95 3.64
C THR A 40 -0.65 12.55 4.86
N PRO A 41 0.19 13.43 5.43
CA PRO A 41 0.92 13.13 6.66
C PRO A 41 -0.04 13.00 7.85
N ASP A 42 0.36 12.21 8.84
CA ASP A 42 -0.32 12.14 10.12
C ASP A 42 0.00 13.38 10.98
N ASP A 43 -0.80 13.61 12.02
CA ASP A 43 -0.58 14.72 12.96
C ASP A 43 0.85 14.67 13.52
N GLY A 44 1.50 15.84 13.53
CA GLY A 44 2.87 16.01 14.01
C GLY A 44 3.96 15.77 12.94
N TYR A 45 3.58 15.46 11.69
CA TYR A 45 4.52 15.31 10.58
C TYR A 45 4.20 16.23 9.42
N ASP A 46 5.22 16.80 8.81
CA ASP A 46 5.08 17.75 7.71
C ASP A 46 4.84 17.06 6.35
N LYS A 47 5.35 15.83 6.20
CA LYS A 47 5.23 15.07 4.95
C LYS A 47 5.31 13.56 5.18
N VAL A 48 4.79 12.81 4.22
CA VAL A 48 5.11 11.40 4.02
C VAL A 48 6.34 11.33 3.13
N SER A 49 7.41 10.70 3.61
CA SER A 49 8.66 10.54 2.84
C SER A 49 8.65 9.32 1.94
N GLU A 50 7.94 8.27 2.36
CA GLU A 50 7.80 7.01 1.61
C GLU A 50 6.53 6.28 2.03
N VAL A 51 5.96 5.50 1.11
CA VAL A 51 4.81 4.62 1.35
C VAL A 51 5.23 3.18 1.06
N LEU A 52 4.94 2.28 2.02
CA LEU A 52 5.22 0.85 1.84
C LEU A 52 3.89 0.10 1.77
N PHE A 53 3.71 -0.68 0.69
CA PHE A 53 2.61 -1.65 0.56
C PHE A 53 3.14 -3.03 0.91
N ILE A 54 2.60 -3.66 1.95
CA ILE A 54 3.06 -4.94 2.44
C ILE A 54 1.94 -5.95 2.32
N ARG A 55 2.14 -6.97 1.48
CA ARG A 55 1.21 -8.06 1.29
C ARG A 55 1.57 -9.24 2.18
N ASN A 56 0.56 -9.78 2.87
CA ASN A 56 0.64 -11.08 3.51
C ASN A 56 0.69 -12.19 2.43
N ASP A 57 1.70 -13.06 2.49
CA ASP A 57 1.83 -14.23 1.62
C ASP A 57 0.88 -15.34 2.08
N SER A 58 -0.39 -15.03 2.04
CA SER A 58 -1.52 -15.92 2.34
C SER A 58 -2.54 -15.86 1.21
N THR A 59 -3.50 -16.77 1.17
CA THR A 59 -4.61 -16.75 0.21
C THR A 59 -5.55 -15.56 0.42
N ALA A 60 -5.62 -15.02 1.64
CA ALA A 60 -6.36 -13.81 1.95
C ALA A 60 -5.66 -12.54 1.43
N GLY A 61 -4.32 -12.57 1.30
CA GLY A 61 -3.54 -11.51 0.68
C GLY A 61 -3.78 -10.11 1.26
N GLU A 62 -3.95 -10.02 2.58
CA GLU A 62 -4.20 -8.76 3.28
C GLU A 62 -3.06 -7.78 3.05
N ILE A 63 -3.41 -6.52 2.92
CA ILE A 63 -2.46 -5.42 2.72
C ILE A 63 -2.42 -4.53 3.95
N ILE A 64 -1.22 -4.29 4.47
CA ILE A 64 -0.98 -3.15 5.34
C ILE A 64 -0.24 -2.05 4.58
N ILE A 65 -0.52 -0.82 4.95
CA ILE A 65 0.17 0.37 4.45
C ILE A 65 1.02 0.91 5.59
N VAL A 66 2.28 1.20 5.28
CA VAL A 66 3.17 1.90 6.22
C VAL A 66 3.49 3.27 5.64
N LYS A 67 3.08 4.33 6.34
CA LYS A 67 3.54 5.68 6.06
C LYS A 67 4.86 5.91 6.77
N VAL A 68 5.87 6.27 6.02
CA VAL A 68 7.20 6.60 6.54
C VAL A 68 7.35 8.11 6.53
N PHE A 69 7.70 8.69 7.66
CA PHE A 69 7.88 10.13 7.80
C PHE A 69 9.37 10.50 7.72
N ASP A 70 10.23 9.71 8.36
CA ASP A 70 11.69 9.83 8.29
C ASP A 70 12.37 8.47 8.55
N SER A 71 13.69 8.47 8.82
CA SER A 71 14.47 7.24 9.03
C SER A 71 14.07 6.43 10.27
N TYR A 72 13.29 6.98 11.18
CA TYR A 72 12.93 6.37 12.47
C TYR A 72 11.43 6.30 12.70
N HIS A 73 10.66 7.19 12.05
CA HIS A 73 9.25 7.37 12.30
C HIS A 73 8.41 6.79 11.16
N CYS A 74 7.52 5.90 11.52
CA CYS A 74 6.52 5.36 10.60
C CYS A 74 5.24 5.01 11.36
N GLN A 75 4.13 4.95 10.63
CA GLN A 75 2.86 4.47 11.16
C GLN A 75 2.36 3.30 10.31
N VAL A 76 2.06 2.19 10.96
CA VAL A 76 1.47 1.00 10.34
C VAL A 76 -0.05 1.14 10.35
N TYR A 77 -0.67 0.84 9.21
CA TYR A 77 -2.11 0.81 9.02
C TYR A 77 -2.58 -0.54 8.52
N GLN A 78 -3.43 -1.21 9.31
CA GLN A 78 -4.25 -2.30 8.80
C GLN A 78 -5.34 -1.71 7.91
N THR A 79 -5.53 -2.28 6.73
CA THR A 79 -6.49 -1.78 5.75
C THR A 79 -7.53 -2.82 5.38
N SER A 80 -8.61 -2.40 4.71
CA SER A 80 -9.55 -3.29 4.04
C SER A 80 -9.06 -3.76 2.66
N LEU A 81 -7.93 -3.22 2.19
CA LEU A 81 -7.35 -3.62 0.91
C LEU A 81 -6.75 -5.02 1.02
N HIS A 82 -6.94 -5.80 -0.02
CA HIS A 82 -6.37 -7.15 -0.10
C HIS A 82 -6.27 -7.61 -1.56
N LEU A 83 -5.36 -8.52 -1.80
CA LEU A 83 -5.17 -9.23 -3.06
C LEU A 83 -5.49 -10.71 -2.82
N SER A 84 -6.74 -10.98 -2.45
CA SER A 84 -7.23 -12.32 -2.17
C SER A 84 -7.56 -13.07 -3.47
N GLU A 85 -7.27 -14.36 -3.46
CA GLU A 85 -7.57 -15.27 -4.59
C GLU A 85 -9.08 -15.53 -4.70
N VAL A 86 -9.77 -15.57 -3.56
CA VAL A 86 -11.23 -15.81 -3.51
C VAL A 86 -11.91 -14.63 -2.85
N VAL A 87 -12.78 -13.96 -3.57
CA VAL A 87 -13.48 -12.76 -3.11
C VAL A 87 -14.95 -12.77 -3.49
N GLY A 88 -15.78 -12.14 -2.64
CA GLY A 88 -17.13 -11.68 -3.00
C GLY A 88 -17.08 -10.32 -3.70
N ALA A 89 -18.23 -9.76 -4.04
CA ALA A 89 -18.34 -8.49 -4.79
C ALA A 89 -17.54 -7.33 -4.18
N THR A 90 -17.57 -7.16 -2.86
CA THR A 90 -16.81 -6.12 -2.16
C THR A 90 -15.30 -6.32 -2.30
N GLY A 91 -14.83 -7.57 -2.17
CA GLY A 91 -13.42 -7.90 -2.32
C GLY A 91 -12.92 -7.70 -3.76
N THR A 92 -13.74 -8.02 -4.75
CA THR A 92 -13.48 -7.71 -6.16
C THR A 92 -13.23 -6.23 -6.36
N HIS A 93 -14.07 -5.38 -5.76
CA HIS A 93 -13.90 -3.93 -5.81
C HIS A 93 -12.57 -3.47 -5.18
N TYR A 94 -12.25 -3.93 -3.98
CA TYR A 94 -11.04 -3.51 -3.27
C TYR A 94 -9.74 -3.91 -3.98
N ARG A 95 -9.68 -5.13 -4.55
CA ARG A 95 -8.49 -5.55 -5.31
C ARG A 95 -8.31 -4.76 -6.60
N ALA A 96 -9.40 -4.39 -7.28
CA ALA A 96 -9.35 -3.56 -8.47
C ALA A 96 -8.93 -2.11 -8.13
N VAL A 97 -9.53 -1.50 -7.09
CA VAL A 97 -9.11 -0.17 -6.59
C VAL A 97 -7.63 -0.16 -6.23
N LEU A 98 -7.15 -1.16 -5.47
CA LEU A 98 -5.73 -1.24 -5.11
C LEU A 98 -4.84 -1.31 -6.36
N THR A 99 -5.19 -2.13 -7.34
CA THR A 99 -4.39 -2.26 -8.58
C THR A 99 -4.30 -0.93 -9.33
N LEU A 100 -5.40 -0.19 -9.44
CA LEU A 100 -5.42 1.13 -10.05
C LEU A 100 -4.62 2.17 -9.24
N VAL A 101 -4.63 2.07 -7.91
CA VAL A 101 -3.78 2.90 -7.03
C VAL A 101 -2.30 2.67 -7.32
N LEU A 102 -1.88 1.41 -7.42
CA LEU A 102 -0.48 1.07 -7.68
C LEU A 102 -0.03 1.56 -9.06
N GLU A 103 -0.89 1.44 -10.08
CA GLU A 103 -0.63 2.02 -11.40
C GLU A 103 -0.52 3.55 -11.35
N ALA A 104 -1.41 4.25 -10.60
CA ALA A 104 -1.34 5.70 -10.44
C ALA A 104 -0.03 6.15 -9.77
N PHE A 105 0.43 5.45 -8.74
CA PHE A 105 1.74 5.71 -8.13
C PHE A 105 2.88 5.54 -9.15
N TYR A 106 2.88 4.45 -9.90
CA TYR A 106 3.92 4.18 -10.91
C TYR A 106 3.97 5.26 -12.00
N ARG A 107 2.82 5.76 -12.44
CA ARG A 107 2.72 6.78 -13.49
C ARG A 107 2.95 8.21 -12.98
N SER A 108 3.13 8.40 -11.68
CA SER A 108 3.38 9.68 -11.06
C SER A 108 4.85 9.88 -10.68
N GLN A 109 5.19 11.07 -10.21
CA GLN A 109 6.52 11.35 -9.66
C GLN A 109 6.80 10.60 -8.35
N TRP A 110 5.75 10.06 -7.68
CA TRP A 110 5.89 9.29 -6.46
C TRP A 110 6.49 7.89 -6.63
N LYS A 111 6.63 7.38 -7.86
CA LYS A 111 7.18 6.03 -8.11
C LYS A 111 8.49 5.72 -7.38
N MET A 112 9.32 6.74 -7.14
CA MET A 112 10.59 6.60 -6.41
C MET A 112 10.42 6.63 -4.88
N LYS A 113 9.21 6.85 -4.39
CA LYS A 113 8.86 6.98 -2.96
C LYS A 113 7.86 5.91 -2.51
N VAL A 114 7.68 4.89 -3.32
CA VAL A 114 6.79 3.78 -3.00
C VAL A 114 7.56 2.47 -3.15
N ARG A 115 7.37 1.57 -2.19
CA ARG A 115 7.94 0.20 -2.25
C ARG A 115 6.92 -0.82 -1.82
N SER A 116 7.15 -2.05 -2.23
CA SER A 116 6.34 -3.17 -1.76
C SER A 116 7.17 -4.30 -1.17
N TYR A 117 6.52 -5.03 -0.27
CA TYR A 117 7.05 -6.23 0.34
C TYR A 117 6.04 -7.36 0.25
N LEU A 118 6.54 -8.57 0.10
CA LEU A 118 5.78 -9.80 0.28
C LEU A 118 6.33 -10.49 1.53
N VAL A 119 5.50 -10.66 2.54
CA VAL A 119 5.94 -11.17 3.83
C VAL A 119 5.16 -12.42 4.23
N LYS A 120 5.81 -13.35 4.89
CA LYS A 120 5.14 -14.53 5.45
C LYS A 120 4.17 -14.15 6.55
N PRO A 121 3.10 -14.94 6.81
CA PRO A 121 2.09 -14.64 7.82
C PRO A 121 2.66 -14.29 9.19
N ALA A 122 3.66 -15.01 9.67
CA ALA A 122 4.30 -14.72 10.97
C ALA A 122 4.94 -13.33 11.02
N MET A 123 5.53 -12.87 9.91
CA MET A 123 6.08 -11.53 9.82
C MET A 123 4.99 -10.48 9.73
N TYR A 124 3.93 -10.76 8.98
CA TYR A 124 2.76 -9.88 8.92
C TYR A 124 2.19 -9.64 10.32
N GLU A 125 2.01 -10.70 11.12
CA GLU A 125 1.56 -10.60 12.51
C GLU A 125 2.53 -9.78 13.39
N THR A 126 3.85 -9.94 13.18
CA THR A 126 4.85 -9.13 13.88
C THR A 126 4.71 -7.64 13.56
N LEU A 127 4.47 -7.29 12.29
CA LEU A 127 4.33 -5.90 11.84
C LEU A 127 3.07 -5.24 12.42
N ILE A 128 1.94 -5.97 12.45
CA ILE A 128 0.69 -5.44 13.01
C ILE A 128 0.64 -5.55 14.54
N GLY A 129 1.49 -6.38 15.12
CA GLY A 129 1.58 -6.61 16.54
C GLY A 129 1.96 -5.37 17.35
N GLY A 130 2.69 -4.42 16.76
CA GLY A 130 3.06 -3.16 17.39
C GLY A 130 4.16 -3.25 18.45
N GLU A 131 4.81 -4.41 18.59
CA GLU A 131 5.93 -4.60 19.53
C GLU A 131 7.26 -4.10 18.94
N HIS A 132 7.36 -4.02 17.64
CA HIS A 132 8.59 -3.66 16.92
C HIS A 132 8.35 -2.53 15.93
N ASN A 133 9.36 -1.67 15.76
CA ASN A 133 9.33 -0.65 14.70
C ASN A 133 9.36 -1.32 13.32
N ALA A 134 8.37 -1.02 12.48
CA ALA A 134 8.21 -1.68 11.19
C ALA A 134 9.41 -1.45 10.26
N LEU A 135 10.02 -0.26 10.25
CA LEU A 135 11.19 0.04 9.39
C LEU A 135 12.40 -0.81 9.79
N ARG A 136 12.66 -0.97 11.09
CA ARG A 136 13.75 -1.82 11.57
C ARG A 136 13.50 -3.30 11.28
N THR A 137 12.26 -3.72 11.37
CA THR A 137 11.84 -5.08 11.06
C THR A 137 12.04 -5.37 9.57
N LEU A 138 11.60 -4.46 8.70
CA LEU A 138 11.70 -4.60 7.24
C LEU A 138 13.12 -4.38 6.69
N ALA A 139 14.01 -3.70 7.42
CA ALA A 139 15.39 -3.46 6.98
C ALA A 139 16.19 -4.73 6.64
N ARG A 140 15.74 -5.90 7.12
CA ARG A 140 16.33 -7.21 6.85
C ARG A 140 15.66 -7.97 5.70
N TYR A 141 14.62 -7.40 5.10
CA TYR A 141 13.84 -8.00 4.03
C TYR A 141 14.12 -7.30 2.70
N GLN A 142 14.17 -8.07 1.64
CA GLN A 142 14.22 -7.51 0.31
C GLN A 142 12.83 -6.99 -0.07
N PHE A 143 12.78 -5.81 -0.68
CA PHE A 143 11.55 -5.34 -1.29
C PHE A 143 11.21 -6.19 -2.53
N SER A 144 9.93 -6.27 -2.83
CA SER A 144 9.39 -7.01 -3.95
C SER A 144 8.82 -6.05 -4.98
N THR A 145 8.86 -6.39 -6.25
CA THR A 145 8.33 -5.57 -7.34
C THR A 145 6.91 -5.96 -7.74
N TRP A 146 6.21 -6.81 -6.97
CA TRP A 146 4.86 -7.24 -7.30
C TRP A 146 3.89 -6.09 -7.54
N MET A 147 4.09 -4.95 -6.88
CA MET A 147 3.24 -3.77 -7.05
C MET A 147 3.39 -3.11 -8.43
N ASP A 148 4.57 -3.22 -9.04
CA ASP A 148 4.85 -2.66 -10.37
C ASP A 148 4.32 -3.58 -11.48
N ASP A 149 4.21 -4.87 -11.19
CA ASP A 149 3.90 -5.89 -12.18
C ASP A 149 2.40 -6.29 -12.20
N ILE A 150 1.66 -6.06 -11.10
CA ILE A 150 0.26 -6.53 -10.96
C ILE A 150 -0.71 -5.89 -11.96
N TRP A 151 -0.49 -4.67 -12.36
CA TRP A 151 -1.30 -3.92 -13.32
C TRP A 151 -0.76 -4.02 -14.75
N ASP A 152 0.53 -4.41 -14.92
CA ASP A 152 1.17 -4.51 -16.24
C ASP A 152 0.95 -5.88 -16.86
N ARG A 153 0.04 -5.92 -17.85
CA ARG A 153 -0.29 -7.15 -18.57
C ARG A 153 0.94 -7.81 -19.20
N SER A 154 1.94 -7.05 -19.63
CA SER A 154 3.14 -7.59 -20.25
C SER A 154 3.97 -8.44 -19.28
N MET A 155 3.83 -8.20 -17.98
CA MET A 155 4.58 -8.88 -16.93
C MET A 155 3.92 -10.20 -16.53
N TYR A 156 2.61 -10.24 -16.34
CA TYR A 156 1.93 -11.45 -15.87
C TYR A 156 1.47 -12.40 -16.99
N VAL A 157 1.47 -11.98 -18.25
CA VAL A 157 1.25 -12.89 -19.39
C VAL A 157 2.45 -13.81 -19.61
N LYS A 158 3.65 -13.34 -19.29
CA LYS A 158 4.87 -14.15 -19.36
C LYS A 158 4.96 -14.99 -18.09
N ASP A 159 4.71 -16.28 -18.16
CA ASP A 159 4.75 -17.25 -17.02
C ASP A 159 6.13 -17.37 -16.32
N THR A 160 6.95 -16.32 -16.40
CA THR A 160 8.31 -16.28 -15.85
C THR A 160 8.41 -15.64 -14.48
N ILE A 161 7.40 -14.86 -14.06
CA ILE A 161 7.40 -14.14 -12.78
C ILE A 161 6.23 -14.63 -11.95
N LYS A 162 6.52 -15.21 -10.78
CA LYS A 162 5.51 -15.66 -9.81
C LYS A 162 5.90 -15.15 -8.43
N TYR A 163 5.12 -14.22 -7.90
CA TYR A 163 5.32 -13.71 -6.55
C TYR A 163 4.73 -14.64 -5.50
N TRP A 164 3.55 -15.24 -5.81
CA TRP A 164 2.88 -16.27 -4.99
C TRP A 164 2.15 -17.26 -5.89
N GLN A 165 1.60 -18.33 -5.33
CA GLN A 165 1.11 -19.49 -6.07
C GLN A 165 0.06 -19.16 -7.15
N ALA A 166 -0.94 -18.33 -6.85
CA ALA A 166 -2.01 -17.96 -7.78
C ALA A 166 -1.82 -16.55 -8.40
N TRP A 167 -0.59 -16.06 -8.44
CA TRP A 167 -0.26 -14.72 -8.94
C TRP A 167 -0.90 -14.40 -10.30
N GLN A 168 -0.66 -15.25 -11.29
CA GLN A 168 -1.08 -15.01 -12.66
C GLN A 168 -2.61 -15.03 -12.80
N ASP A 169 -3.26 -16.02 -12.19
CA ASP A 169 -4.71 -16.15 -12.20
C ASP A 169 -5.38 -14.94 -11.54
N LEU A 170 -4.81 -14.46 -10.44
CA LEU A 170 -5.28 -13.26 -9.77
C LEU A 170 -5.15 -12.03 -10.66
N CYS A 171 -4.02 -11.82 -11.33
CA CYS A 171 -3.82 -10.69 -12.24
C CYS A 171 -4.84 -10.70 -13.39
N PHE A 172 -5.11 -11.86 -14.00
CA PHE A 172 -6.14 -12.00 -15.02
C PHE A 172 -7.54 -11.72 -14.50
N ALA A 173 -7.86 -12.20 -13.30
CA ALA A 173 -9.15 -11.94 -12.68
C ALA A 173 -9.35 -10.43 -12.41
N ILE A 174 -8.35 -9.74 -11.84
CA ILE A 174 -8.41 -8.30 -11.59
C ILE A 174 -8.55 -7.53 -12.90
N ALA A 175 -7.78 -7.87 -13.92
CA ALA A 175 -7.88 -7.22 -15.22
C ALA A 175 -9.28 -7.37 -15.83
N SER A 176 -9.89 -8.56 -15.71
CA SER A 176 -11.26 -8.82 -16.14
C SER A 176 -12.28 -7.99 -15.36
N ASP A 177 -12.12 -7.90 -14.03
CA ASP A 177 -13.01 -7.12 -13.16
C ASP A 177 -13.00 -5.62 -13.54
N ILE A 178 -11.81 -5.07 -13.80
CA ILE A 178 -11.64 -3.67 -14.23
C ILE A 178 -12.29 -3.44 -15.60
N GLU A 179 -12.14 -4.37 -16.54
CA GLU A 179 -12.72 -4.23 -17.89
C GLU A 179 -14.25 -4.30 -17.91
N VAL A 180 -14.85 -5.08 -17.01
CA VAL A 180 -16.32 -5.23 -16.90
C VAL A 180 -16.98 -4.04 -16.21
N ASP A 181 -16.31 -3.45 -15.21
CA ASP A 181 -16.81 -2.28 -14.48
C ASP A 181 -16.52 -1.00 -15.28
N LYS A 182 -17.60 -0.35 -15.77
CA LYS A 182 -17.48 0.87 -16.61
C LYS A 182 -16.72 1.99 -15.92
N ARG A 183 -16.86 2.15 -14.59
CA ARG A 183 -16.19 3.19 -13.82
C ARG A 183 -14.70 2.87 -13.70
N MET A 184 -14.37 1.67 -13.27
CA MET A 184 -12.96 1.26 -13.15
C MET A 184 -12.23 1.27 -14.48
N LYS A 185 -12.88 0.87 -15.55
CA LYS A 185 -12.32 0.96 -16.91
C LYS A 185 -12.03 2.42 -17.31
N LYS A 186 -12.95 3.34 -16.98
CA LYS A 186 -12.72 4.77 -17.19
C LYS A 186 -11.55 5.27 -16.35
N ASP A 187 -11.51 4.94 -15.06
CA ASP A 187 -10.45 5.33 -14.15
C ASP A 187 -9.10 4.82 -14.65
N LYS A 188 -9.01 3.55 -15.08
CA LYS A 188 -7.81 2.99 -15.70
C LYS A 188 -7.35 3.82 -16.91
N THR A 189 -8.24 4.10 -17.85
CA THR A 189 -7.90 4.90 -19.03
C THR A 189 -7.39 6.30 -18.67
N MET A 190 -7.99 6.92 -17.65
CA MET A 190 -7.57 8.24 -17.17
C MET A 190 -6.22 8.17 -16.43
N ILE A 191 -5.92 7.10 -15.71
CA ILE A 191 -4.61 6.86 -15.08
C ILE A 191 -3.56 6.65 -16.16
N GLU A 192 -3.82 5.81 -17.16
CA GLU A 192 -2.90 5.53 -18.27
C GLU A 192 -2.49 6.78 -19.06
N ASN A 193 -3.40 7.71 -19.26
CA ASN A 193 -3.11 8.97 -19.96
C ASN A 193 -2.74 10.14 -19.03
N GLY A 194 -2.64 9.90 -17.72
CA GLY A 194 -2.23 10.90 -16.71
C GLY A 194 -3.28 11.94 -16.35
N SER A 195 -4.55 11.78 -16.78
CA SER A 195 -5.63 12.75 -16.53
C SER A 195 -6.47 12.43 -15.29
N HIS A 196 -6.19 11.33 -14.59
CA HIS A 196 -6.92 10.95 -13.39
C HIS A 196 -6.56 11.85 -12.21
N GLU A 197 -7.58 12.21 -11.41
CA GLU A 197 -7.43 13.07 -10.20
C GLU A 197 -6.34 12.56 -9.26
N ALA A 198 -6.27 11.24 -9.03
CA ALA A 198 -5.25 10.63 -8.19
C ALA A 198 -3.81 10.89 -8.70
N VAL A 199 -3.57 10.85 -10.02
CA VAL A 199 -2.26 11.14 -10.62
C VAL A 199 -1.92 12.62 -10.46
N THR A 200 -2.89 13.50 -10.65
CA THR A 200 -2.75 14.95 -10.43
C THR A 200 -2.38 15.24 -8.99
N LEU A 201 -3.14 14.68 -8.03
CA LEU A 201 -2.89 14.83 -6.59
C LEU A 201 -1.50 14.34 -6.18
N LEU A 202 -1.07 13.17 -6.71
CA LEU A 202 0.27 12.64 -6.47
C LEU A 202 1.35 13.60 -6.95
N ASN A 203 1.23 14.14 -8.15
CA ASN A 203 2.22 15.06 -8.72
C ASN A 203 2.26 16.39 -7.94
N GLU A 204 1.12 16.97 -7.61
CA GLU A 204 1.03 18.20 -6.81
C GLU A 204 1.70 18.02 -5.45
N ARG A 205 1.41 16.92 -4.75
CA ARG A 205 2.03 16.63 -3.45
C ARG A 205 3.52 16.33 -3.56
N PHE A 206 3.94 15.64 -4.62
CA PHE A 206 5.36 15.41 -4.84
C PHE A 206 6.12 16.72 -4.96
N TYR A 207 5.65 17.65 -5.79
CA TYR A 207 6.30 18.95 -5.95
C TYR A 207 6.24 19.80 -4.69
N ARG A 208 5.15 19.71 -3.93
CA ARG A 208 5.02 20.42 -2.64
C ARG A 208 6.04 19.94 -1.60
N PHE A 209 6.37 18.65 -1.57
CA PHE A 209 7.19 18.05 -0.52
C PHE A 209 8.67 17.83 -0.92
N PHE A 210 8.95 17.74 -2.22
CA PHE A 210 10.26 17.32 -2.75
C PHE A 210 10.76 18.19 -3.91
N GLY A 211 9.95 19.14 -4.41
CA GLY A 211 10.24 20.08 -5.51
C GLY A 211 10.94 21.36 -5.10
#